data_51cb5b3283e3a3bb01a475aa029d53dc
#
_entry.id   51cb5b3283e3a3bb01a475aa029d53dc
#
_cell.length_a   1.000
_cell.length_b   1.000
_cell.length_c   1.000
_cell.angle_alpha   90.00
_cell.angle_beta   90.00
_cell.angle_gamma   90.00
#
_symmetry.space_group_name_H-M   'P 1'
#
loop_
_entity.id
_entity.type
_entity.pdbx_description
1 polymer ?
#
loop_
_entity_poly.entity_id
_entity_poly.type
_entity_poly.pdbx_seq_one_letter_code
_entity_poly.pdbx_strand_id
1 'polypeptide(L)'
;MANEDSKSGRQQPEGERKFSQKQYDMLKRCSAKKDMTVWNDWRKEYPDEDVCLEEAKLNDYWLKGVNLSTHRQYGCKTPEIYMEKAQLNRAHLEGANLNFAHLENAELHKAYLEDAGLNFTHLEGVLILESHLENAKLRCAYLKKANLGNAHLESADLRDTNLEGANLSNAHLQGTQFRIAILSGSTSLCYCHVDRRTDFREVGLDSARIDPGTKQLLEYNIRRKNWEQRYRGKSKNKWIVNMHQLLTLPVRLFWCVSNYGLSTWRIIFTFFALAFVFALIYWLWPKCVLVNGIVDDIKGFVHALYFSVVTMTTLGFGDIAANPDSWKGQVLLMVQVILGYVLLGAMVTRFAVLFTSGGPAGKFSPTKTKETA
;
A
#
# COMPACT_ATOMS: atom_id res chain seq x y z
N MET A 1 -40.14 -37.34 -36.50
CA MET A 1 -39.08 -36.91 -37.42
C MET A 1 -38.29 -35.88 -36.70
N ALA A 2 -37.14 -36.30 -36.22
CA ALA A 2 -36.19 -35.55 -35.46
C ALA A 2 -35.31 -34.74 -36.43
N ASN A 3 -34.92 -33.55 -36.03
CA ASN A 3 -33.72 -32.90 -36.57
C ASN A 3 -32.83 -32.52 -35.42
N GLU A 4 -31.79 -33.30 -35.23
CA GLU A 4 -30.59 -33.00 -34.51
C GLU A 4 -29.76 -32.08 -35.40
N ASP A 5 -29.62 -30.82 -35.02
CA ASP A 5 -28.58 -29.96 -35.58
C ASP A 5 -27.50 -29.71 -34.53
N SER A 6 -26.44 -30.39 -34.80
CA SER A 6 -25.12 -30.45 -34.21
C SER A 6 -24.55 -29.09 -33.84
N LYS A 7 -24.27 -28.93 -32.57
CA LYS A 7 -23.25 -28.01 -32.05
C LYS A 7 -21.86 -28.51 -32.48
N SER A 8 -21.34 -28.09 -33.61
CA SER A 8 -19.92 -28.17 -33.87
C SER A 8 -19.17 -27.07 -33.11
N GLY A 9 -18.78 -27.38 -31.91
CA GLY A 9 -17.69 -26.64 -31.24
C GLY A 9 -16.44 -26.82 -32.08
N ARG A 10 -15.99 -25.79 -32.76
CA ARG A 10 -14.64 -25.75 -33.32
C ARG A 10 -13.66 -25.79 -32.13
N GLN A 11 -13.16 -26.99 -31.83
CA GLN A 11 -11.91 -27.14 -31.12
C GLN A 11 -10.84 -26.54 -32.04
N GLN A 12 -10.21 -25.44 -31.59
CA GLN A 12 -8.97 -24.98 -32.21
C GLN A 12 -7.91 -26.08 -32.00
N PRO A 13 -7.10 -26.39 -33.02
CA PRO A 13 -6.01 -27.33 -32.83
C PRO A 13 -5.03 -26.74 -31.82
N GLU A 14 -4.81 -27.46 -30.71
CA GLU A 14 -3.69 -27.22 -29.81
C GLU A 14 -2.41 -27.36 -30.62
N GLY A 15 -1.60 -26.28 -30.76
CA GLY A 15 -0.18 -26.43 -31.01
C GLY A 15 0.46 -25.73 -32.19
N GLU A 16 -0.13 -24.77 -32.86
CA GLU A 16 0.69 -23.93 -33.79
C GLU A 16 1.36 -22.79 -33.05
N ARG A 17 2.69 -22.81 -33.03
CA ARG A 17 3.53 -21.72 -32.48
C ARG A 17 3.26 -20.44 -33.24
N LYS A 18 2.85 -19.39 -32.50
CA LYS A 18 2.58 -18.05 -33.06
C LYS A 18 3.88 -17.27 -33.15
N PHE A 19 4.67 -17.50 -34.20
CA PHE A 19 5.94 -16.83 -34.42
C PHE A 19 6.07 -16.27 -35.83
N SER A 20 6.42 -14.99 -35.95
CA SER A 20 6.67 -14.29 -37.21
C SER A 20 8.15 -13.91 -37.34
N GLN A 21 8.87 -14.59 -38.23
CA GLN A 21 10.27 -14.29 -38.50
C GLN A 21 10.47 -12.87 -38.99
N LYS A 22 9.55 -12.35 -39.83
CA LYS A 22 9.57 -10.96 -40.35
C LYS A 22 9.53 -9.93 -39.23
N GLN A 23 8.61 -10.11 -38.27
CA GLN A 23 8.46 -9.21 -37.11
C GLN A 23 9.70 -9.32 -36.19
N TYR A 24 10.17 -10.53 -35.92
CA TYR A 24 11.36 -10.76 -35.12
C TYR A 24 12.60 -10.08 -35.73
N ASP A 25 12.83 -10.24 -37.05
CA ASP A 25 13.98 -9.61 -37.74
C ASP A 25 13.86 -8.07 -37.77
N MET A 26 12.64 -7.54 -37.85
CA MET A 26 12.39 -6.11 -37.70
C MET A 26 12.81 -5.61 -36.32
N LEU A 27 12.34 -6.25 -35.24
CA LEU A 27 12.73 -5.89 -33.87
C LEU A 27 14.23 -6.00 -33.67
N LYS A 28 14.85 -7.05 -34.18
CA LYS A 28 16.29 -7.25 -34.13
C LYS A 28 17.06 -6.09 -34.77
N ARG A 29 16.64 -5.64 -35.95
CA ARG A 29 17.25 -4.49 -36.63
C ARG A 29 17.05 -3.18 -35.87
N CYS A 30 15.83 -2.95 -35.36
CA CYS A 30 15.54 -1.78 -34.54
C CYS A 30 16.36 -1.76 -33.24
N SER A 31 16.45 -2.89 -32.56
CA SER A 31 17.26 -3.06 -31.34
C SER A 31 18.75 -2.76 -31.60
N ALA A 32 19.32 -3.30 -32.67
CA ALA A 32 20.72 -3.08 -33.02
C ALA A 32 21.04 -1.58 -33.31
N LYS A 33 20.07 -0.84 -33.84
CA LYS A 33 20.16 0.61 -34.06
C LYS A 33 19.81 1.44 -32.83
N LYS A 34 19.29 0.84 -31.78
CA LYS A 34 18.68 1.52 -30.62
C LYS A 34 17.62 2.55 -31.04
N ASP A 35 16.81 2.23 -32.03
CA ASP A 35 15.76 3.08 -32.58
C ASP A 35 14.53 2.24 -32.95
N MET A 36 13.43 2.46 -32.23
CA MET A 36 12.15 1.76 -32.43
C MET A 36 11.21 2.48 -33.39
N THR A 37 11.63 3.55 -34.05
CA THR A 37 10.78 4.34 -34.96
C THR A 37 10.17 3.48 -36.05
N VAL A 38 10.97 2.68 -36.74
CA VAL A 38 10.51 1.80 -37.84
C VAL A 38 9.46 0.79 -37.37
N TRP A 39 9.64 0.20 -36.17
CA TRP A 39 8.65 -0.69 -35.57
C TRP A 39 7.37 0.07 -35.19
N ASN A 40 7.52 1.20 -34.52
CA ASN A 40 6.38 1.98 -34.04
C ASN A 40 5.57 2.57 -35.18
N ASP A 41 6.21 2.98 -36.28
CA ASP A 41 5.53 3.45 -37.48
C ASP A 41 4.81 2.31 -38.20
N TRP A 42 5.43 1.13 -38.31
CA TRP A 42 4.76 -0.08 -38.80
C TRP A 42 3.51 -0.40 -37.95
N ARG A 43 3.58 -0.32 -36.62
CA ARG A 43 2.42 -0.53 -35.72
C ARG A 43 1.31 0.51 -35.92
N LYS A 44 1.63 1.75 -36.30
CA LYS A 44 0.63 2.76 -36.65
C LYS A 44 -0.03 2.50 -37.99
N GLU A 45 0.75 2.03 -38.96
CA GLU A 45 0.28 1.72 -40.31
C GLU A 45 -0.58 0.44 -40.33
N TYR A 46 -0.20 -0.54 -39.54
CA TYR A 46 -0.87 -1.87 -39.46
C TYR A 46 -1.34 -2.14 -38.02
N PRO A 47 -2.30 -1.40 -37.48
CA PRO A 47 -2.74 -1.53 -36.10
C PRO A 47 -3.47 -2.85 -35.83
N ASP A 48 -4.08 -3.46 -36.86
CA ASP A 48 -4.90 -4.65 -36.78
C ASP A 48 -4.10 -5.97 -37.03
N GLU A 49 -2.80 -5.88 -37.29
CA GLU A 49 -1.97 -7.08 -37.43
C GLU A 49 -1.60 -7.64 -36.03
N ASP A 50 -1.71 -8.96 -35.89
CA ASP A 50 -1.20 -9.66 -34.73
C ASP A 50 0.32 -9.60 -34.63
N VAL A 51 0.86 -9.47 -33.43
CA VAL A 51 2.30 -9.59 -33.18
C VAL A 51 2.58 -10.98 -32.65
N CYS A 52 3.30 -11.76 -33.45
CA CYS A 52 3.55 -13.18 -33.19
C CYS A 52 5.03 -13.39 -32.86
N LEU A 53 5.38 -13.38 -31.57
CA LEU A 53 6.74 -13.49 -31.04
C LEU A 53 6.86 -14.55 -29.94
N GLU A 54 5.99 -15.57 -29.98
CA GLU A 54 6.00 -16.67 -29.03
C GLU A 54 7.38 -17.36 -29.03
N GLU A 55 7.94 -17.59 -27.83
CA GLU A 55 9.28 -18.14 -27.60
C GLU A 55 10.43 -17.33 -28.25
N ALA A 56 10.21 -16.07 -28.63
CA ALA A 56 11.24 -15.25 -29.23
C ALA A 56 12.43 -15.03 -28.28
N LYS A 57 13.65 -15.09 -28.81
CA LYS A 57 14.90 -14.85 -28.07
C LYS A 57 15.28 -13.38 -28.17
N LEU A 58 14.86 -12.57 -27.21
CA LEU A 58 15.02 -11.13 -27.17
C LEU A 58 15.87 -10.68 -25.95
N ASN A 59 16.72 -11.58 -25.46
CA ASN A 59 17.60 -11.26 -24.33
C ASN A 59 18.54 -10.12 -24.70
N ASP A 60 18.74 -9.18 -23.75
CA ASP A 60 19.59 -8.00 -23.93
C ASP A 60 19.17 -7.05 -25.08
N TYR A 61 17.98 -7.23 -25.67
CA TYR A 61 17.49 -6.36 -26.73
C TYR A 61 17.14 -4.96 -26.20
N TRP A 62 17.49 -3.95 -26.97
CA TRP A 62 17.07 -2.58 -26.72
C TRP A 62 15.69 -2.34 -27.36
N LEU A 63 14.64 -2.36 -26.54
CA LEU A 63 13.22 -2.24 -26.92
C LEU A 63 12.56 -1.03 -26.26
N LYS A 64 13.36 -0.03 -25.90
CA LYS A 64 12.88 1.16 -25.17
C LYS A 64 11.84 1.91 -25.97
N GLY A 65 10.68 2.16 -25.34
CA GLY A 65 9.55 2.85 -25.96
C GLY A 65 8.89 2.09 -27.11
N VAL A 66 9.14 0.77 -27.24
CA VAL A 66 8.50 -0.07 -28.25
C VAL A 66 6.98 -0.12 -28.01
N ASN A 67 6.21 -0.03 -29.09
CA ASN A 67 4.77 -0.22 -29.02
C ASN A 67 4.40 -1.68 -29.34
N LEU A 68 4.13 -2.42 -28.29
CA LEU A 68 3.64 -3.82 -28.29
C LEU A 68 2.28 -3.85 -27.58
N SER A 69 1.38 -2.92 -27.90
CA SER A 69 0.02 -2.88 -27.37
C SER A 69 -1.04 -3.15 -28.41
N THR A 70 -2.21 -3.55 -27.95
CA THR A 70 -3.40 -3.70 -28.79
C THR A 70 -4.34 -2.50 -28.58
N HIS A 71 -5.07 -2.12 -29.64
CA HIS A 71 -6.18 -1.17 -29.53
C HIS A 71 -7.49 -1.95 -29.47
N ARG A 72 -8.08 -2.07 -28.28
CA ARG A 72 -9.44 -2.63 -28.17
C ARG A 72 -10.48 -1.64 -28.69
N GLN A 73 -10.99 -1.85 -29.90
CA GLN A 73 -12.22 -1.21 -30.37
C GLN A 73 -13.41 -2.14 -30.14
N TYR A 74 -14.48 -1.62 -29.55
CA TYR A 74 -15.70 -2.39 -29.33
C TYR A 74 -16.25 -2.88 -30.67
N GLY A 75 -16.40 -4.20 -30.83
CA GLY A 75 -17.07 -4.83 -31.99
C GLY A 75 -16.15 -5.28 -33.14
N CYS A 76 -14.83 -5.06 -33.07
CA CYS A 76 -13.87 -5.57 -34.07
C CYS A 76 -13.03 -6.71 -33.51
N LYS A 77 -12.47 -7.56 -34.38
CA LYS A 77 -11.42 -8.51 -33.98
C LYS A 77 -10.24 -7.70 -33.49
N THR A 78 -9.93 -7.81 -32.19
CA THR A 78 -8.78 -7.14 -31.60
C THR A 78 -7.51 -7.87 -31.98
N PRO A 79 -6.48 -7.19 -32.50
CA PRO A 79 -5.18 -7.81 -32.70
C PRO A 79 -4.62 -8.29 -31.34
N GLU A 80 -3.92 -9.37 -31.35
CA GLU A 80 -3.30 -9.94 -30.16
C GLU A 80 -1.77 -9.88 -30.26
N ILE A 81 -1.11 -9.78 -29.12
CA ILE A 81 0.35 -9.76 -29.04
C ILE A 81 0.79 -11.00 -28.28
N TYR A 82 1.32 -11.94 -29.03
CA TYR A 82 1.75 -13.22 -28.53
C TYR A 82 3.26 -13.20 -28.27
N MET A 83 3.64 -13.23 -26.99
CA MET A 83 5.03 -13.27 -26.52
C MET A 83 5.18 -14.30 -25.38
N GLU A 84 4.30 -15.31 -25.37
CA GLU A 84 4.35 -16.39 -24.39
C GLU A 84 5.71 -17.08 -24.46
N LYS A 85 6.27 -17.37 -23.28
CA LYS A 85 7.59 -18.00 -23.13
C LYS A 85 8.73 -17.25 -23.82
N ALA A 86 8.53 -15.99 -24.24
CA ALA A 86 9.59 -15.18 -24.81
C ALA A 86 10.72 -14.99 -23.80
N GLN A 87 11.97 -15.02 -24.28
CA GLN A 87 13.16 -14.75 -23.47
C GLN A 87 13.53 -13.27 -23.61
N LEU A 88 13.28 -12.51 -22.56
CA LEU A 88 13.49 -11.05 -22.49
C LEU A 88 14.43 -10.69 -21.33
N ASN A 89 15.30 -11.62 -20.93
CA ASN A 89 16.23 -11.39 -19.83
C ASN A 89 17.15 -10.20 -20.16
N ARG A 90 17.26 -9.25 -19.22
CA ARG A 90 18.04 -8.00 -19.35
C ARG A 90 17.62 -7.12 -20.54
N ALA A 91 16.45 -7.34 -21.12
CA ALA A 91 15.94 -6.49 -22.18
C ALA A 91 15.62 -5.08 -21.67
N HIS A 92 15.88 -4.07 -22.47
CA HIS A 92 15.54 -2.68 -22.19
C HIS A 92 14.14 -2.38 -22.74
N LEU A 93 13.15 -2.34 -21.84
CA LEU A 93 11.73 -2.12 -22.14
C LEU A 93 11.21 -0.86 -21.43
N GLU A 94 12.11 0.08 -21.09
CA GLU A 94 11.72 1.32 -20.42
C GLU A 94 10.73 2.11 -21.25
N GLY A 95 9.59 2.46 -20.66
CA GLY A 95 8.50 3.17 -21.34
C GLY A 95 7.83 2.39 -22.47
N ALA A 96 8.11 1.08 -22.62
CA ALA A 96 7.45 0.24 -23.61
C ALA A 96 5.95 0.13 -23.31
N ASN A 97 5.14 0.02 -24.37
CA ASN A 97 3.70 -0.19 -24.27
C ASN A 97 3.38 -1.67 -24.56
N LEU A 98 3.13 -2.43 -23.50
CA LEU A 98 2.81 -3.87 -23.50
C LEU A 98 1.37 -4.12 -23.02
N ASN A 99 0.52 -3.11 -23.04
CA ASN A 99 -0.86 -3.28 -22.59
C ASN A 99 -1.57 -4.37 -23.40
N PHE A 100 -2.31 -5.24 -22.69
CA PHE A 100 -3.05 -6.38 -23.24
C PHE A 100 -2.20 -7.46 -23.93
N ALA A 101 -0.87 -7.46 -23.79
CA ALA A 101 0.00 -8.46 -24.38
C ALA A 101 -0.09 -9.80 -23.61
N HIS A 102 0.18 -10.91 -24.30
CA HIS A 102 0.33 -12.24 -23.74
C HIS A 102 1.81 -12.52 -23.50
N LEU A 103 2.21 -12.55 -22.22
CA LEU A 103 3.57 -12.80 -21.75
C LEU A 103 3.61 -13.98 -20.76
N GLU A 104 2.64 -14.90 -20.89
CA GLU A 104 2.56 -16.05 -20.00
C GLU A 104 3.85 -16.87 -20.06
N ASN A 105 4.38 -17.18 -18.88
CA ASN A 105 5.63 -17.94 -18.72
C ASN A 105 6.87 -17.31 -19.41
N ALA A 106 6.83 -16.03 -19.79
CA ALA A 106 8.00 -15.33 -20.33
C ALA A 106 9.09 -15.15 -19.27
N GLU A 107 10.34 -15.00 -19.71
CA GLU A 107 11.50 -14.76 -18.88
C GLU A 107 11.92 -13.28 -18.99
N LEU A 108 11.79 -12.52 -17.90
CA LEU A 108 12.14 -11.09 -17.81
C LEU A 108 13.14 -10.84 -16.69
N HIS A 109 14.02 -11.80 -16.39
CA HIS A 109 15.00 -11.67 -15.34
C HIS A 109 15.94 -10.50 -15.58
N LYS A 110 16.07 -9.58 -14.60
CA LYS A 110 16.88 -8.35 -14.69
C LYS A 110 16.49 -7.44 -15.86
N ALA A 111 15.25 -7.54 -16.37
CA ALA A 111 14.76 -6.65 -17.42
C ALA A 111 14.49 -5.24 -16.87
N TYR A 112 14.59 -4.24 -17.73
CA TYR A 112 14.33 -2.84 -17.44
C TYR A 112 12.96 -2.46 -17.99
N LEU A 113 11.99 -2.27 -17.10
CA LEU A 113 10.57 -2.01 -17.39
C LEU A 113 10.08 -0.72 -16.72
N GLU A 114 10.99 0.20 -16.40
CA GLU A 114 10.65 1.48 -15.78
C GLU A 114 9.64 2.24 -16.66
N ASP A 115 8.60 2.78 -16.04
CA ASP A 115 7.53 3.51 -16.70
C ASP A 115 6.74 2.70 -17.76
N ALA A 116 6.96 1.37 -17.90
CA ALA A 116 6.29 0.55 -18.90
C ALA A 116 4.78 0.45 -18.65
N GLY A 117 4.01 0.40 -19.75
CA GLY A 117 2.58 0.13 -19.76
C GLY A 117 2.33 -1.38 -19.85
N LEU A 118 1.82 -1.97 -18.76
CA LEU A 118 1.52 -3.40 -18.61
C LEU A 118 0.07 -3.60 -18.13
N ASN A 119 -0.84 -2.64 -18.44
CA ASN A 119 -2.22 -2.77 -18.01
C ASN A 119 -2.92 -3.91 -18.76
N PHE A 120 -3.71 -4.71 -18.04
CA PHE A 120 -4.44 -5.86 -18.59
C PHE A 120 -3.55 -6.90 -19.28
N THR A 121 -2.25 -6.91 -19.01
CA THR A 121 -1.29 -7.86 -19.59
C THR A 121 -1.41 -9.21 -18.90
N HIS A 122 -1.33 -10.29 -19.67
CA HIS A 122 -1.25 -11.66 -19.19
C HIS A 122 0.20 -11.98 -18.84
N LEU A 123 0.48 -12.12 -17.56
CA LEU A 123 1.82 -12.34 -16.97
C LEU A 123 1.81 -13.60 -16.07
N GLU A 124 0.89 -14.53 -16.33
CA GLU A 124 0.77 -15.75 -15.53
C GLU A 124 2.06 -16.59 -15.64
N GLY A 125 2.62 -16.93 -14.47
CA GLY A 125 3.83 -17.74 -14.41
C GLY A 125 5.11 -17.05 -14.89
N VAL A 126 5.07 -15.76 -15.19
CA VAL A 126 6.24 -14.98 -15.67
C VAL A 126 7.36 -14.94 -14.63
N LEU A 127 8.61 -14.95 -15.08
CA LEU A 127 9.81 -14.82 -14.27
C LEU A 127 10.38 -13.39 -14.37
N ILE A 128 10.05 -12.52 -13.40
CA ILE A 128 10.47 -11.11 -13.35
C ILE A 128 11.38 -10.88 -12.12
N LEU A 129 12.35 -11.77 -11.92
CA LEU A 129 13.27 -11.70 -10.79
C LEU A 129 14.28 -10.55 -10.97
N GLU A 130 14.51 -9.77 -9.89
CA GLU A 130 15.53 -8.71 -9.87
C GLU A 130 15.34 -7.65 -10.99
N SER A 131 14.12 -7.49 -11.52
CA SER A 131 13.81 -6.59 -12.62
C SER A 131 13.37 -5.22 -12.12
N HIS A 132 13.54 -4.21 -12.96
CA HIS A 132 13.21 -2.82 -12.70
C HIS A 132 11.82 -2.51 -13.28
N LEU A 133 10.83 -2.32 -12.39
CA LEU A 133 9.44 -1.97 -12.72
C LEU A 133 9.01 -0.67 -12.02
N GLU A 134 9.97 0.23 -11.75
CA GLU A 134 9.69 1.50 -11.10
C GLU A 134 8.68 2.31 -11.95
N ASN A 135 7.62 2.78 -11.32
CA ASN A 135 6.50 3.49 -11.95
C ASN A 135 5.73 2.69 -13.01
N ALA A 136 5.98 1.39 -13.21
CA ALA A 136 5.27 0.59 -14.20
C ALA A 136 3.76 0.56 -13.92
N LYS A 137 2.97 0.52 -15.00
CA LYS A 137 1.50 0.51 -14.95
C LYS A 137 1.00 -0.91 -15.17
N LEU A 138 0.67 -1.62 -14.10
CA LEU A 138 0.23 -3.01 -14.08
C LEU A 138 -1.25 -3.15 -13.71
N ARG A 139 -2.05 -2.09 -13.88
CA ARG A 139 -3.44 -2.14 -13.46
C ARG A 139 -4.22 -3.23 -14.20
N CYS A 140 -4.99 -4.01 -13.44
CA CYS A 140 -5.76 -5.16 -13.96
C CYS A 140 -4.91 -6.23 -14.66
N ALA A 141 -3.59 -6.28 -14.42
CA ALA A 141 -2.73 -7.32 -14.98
C ALA A 141 -2.96 -8.66 -14.28
N TYR A 142 -2.70 -9.75 -15.01
CA TYR A 142 -2.83 -11.12 -14.51
C TYR A 142 -1.45 -11.66 -14.16
N LEU A 143 -1.13 -11.67 -12.86
CA LEU A 143 0.18 -12.08 -12.31
C LEU A 143 0.11 -13.39 -11.52
N LYS A 144 -0.86 -14.24 -11.84
CA LYS A 144 -1.04 -15.52 -11.16
C LYS A 144 0.22 -16.36 -11.27
N LYS A 145 0.75 -16.82 -10.11
CA LYS A 145 2.00 -17.60 -10.01
C LYS A 145 3.25 -16.91 -10.57
N ALA A 146 3.22 -15.60 -10.83
CA ALA A 146 4.38 -14.85 -11.28
C ALA A 146 5.47 -14.81 -10.19
N ASN A 147 6.73 -14.80 -10.61
CA ASN A 147 7.85 -14.65 -9.70
C ASN A 147 8.49 -13.26 -9.81
N LEU A 148 8.18 -12.39 -8.84
CA LEU A 148 8.65 -11.02 -8.71
C LEU A 148 9.64 -10.87 -7.54
N GLY A 149 10.34 -11.94 -7.17
CA GLY A 149 11.30 -11.91 -6.07
C GLY A 149 12.41 -10.87 -6.31
N ASN A 150 12.73 -10.05 -5.31
CA ASN A 150 13.70 -8.95 -5.40
C ASN A 150 13.41 -7.91 -6.50
N ALA A 151 12.22 -7.88 -7.11
CA ALA A 151 11.88 -6.91 -8.13
C ALA A 151 11.74 -5.49 -7.54
N HIS A 152 12.13 -4.48 -8.31
CA HIS A 152 11.95 -3.07 -7.99
C HIS A 152 10.60 -2.59 -8.53
N LEU A 153 9.63 -2.42 -7.64
CA LEU A 153 8.26 -2.02 -7.94
C LEU A 153 7.92 -0.64 -7.33
N GLU A 154 8.94 0.17 -7.04
CA GLU A 154 8.74 1.46 -6.40
C GLU A 154 7.78 2.34 -7.21
N SER A 155 6.72 2.79 -6.58
CA SER A 155 5.66 3.62 -7.17
C SER A 155 4.87 2.96 -8.31
N ALA A 156 4.99 1.65 -8.53
CA ALA A 156 4.22 0.92 -9.53
C ALA A 156 2.72 0.89 -9.18
N ASP A 157 1.87 0.79 -10.20
CA ASP A 157 0.41 0.69 -10.07
C ASP A 157 -0.06 -0.75 -10.30
N LEU A 158 -0.26 -1.49 -9.19
CA LEU A 158 -0.79 -2.87 -9.20
C LEU A 158 -2.26 -2.91 -8.73
N ARG A 159 -3.02 -1.85 -8.94
CA ARG A 159 -4.44 -1.86 -8.60
C ARG A 159 -5.22 -2.86 -9.45
N ASP A 160 -6.18 -3.52 -8.80
CA ASP A 160 -7.06 -4.48 -9.46
C ASP A 160 -6.32 -5.70 -10.08
N THR A 161 -5.04 -5.97 -9.69
CA THR A 161 -4.24 -7.09 -10.22
C THR A 161 -4.61 -8.43 -9.59
N ASN A 162 -4.48 -9.51 -10.35
CA ASN A 162 -4.54 -10.86 -9.81
C ASN A 162 -3.12 -11.36 -9.48
N LEU A 163 -2.82 -11.50 -8.20
CA LEU A 163 -1.53 -11.94 -7.65
C LEU A 163 -1.62 -13.32 -6.97
N GLU A 164 -2.64 -14.13 -7.30
CA GLU A 164 -2.80 -15.46 -6.70
C GLU A 164 -1.55 -16.33 -6.91
N GLY A 165 -0.92 -16.74 -5.82
CA GLY A 165 0.28 -17.56 -5.83
C GLY A 165 1.56 -16.87 -6.29
N ALA A 166 1.53 -15.55 -6.51
CA ALA A 166 2.71 -14.78 -6.89
C ALA A 166 3.75 -14.71 -5.75
N ASN A 167 5.01 -14.70 -6.10
CA ASN A 167 6.13 -14.50 -5.18
C ASN A 167 6.67 -13.07 -5.29
N LEU A 168 6.45 -12.25 -4.27
CA LEU A 168 7.00 -10.91 -4.15
C LEU A 168 8.04 -10.81 -3.00
N SER A 169 8.61 -11.94 -2.57
CA SER A 169 9.57 -11.93 -1.45
C SER A 169 10.74 -11.01 -1.73
N ASN A 170 11.13 -10.20 -0.72
CA ASN A 170 12.18 -9.17 -0.81
C ASN A 170 11.93 -8.09 -1.87
N ALA A 171 10.75 -8.00 -2.48
CA ALA A 171 10.47 -6.97 -3.47
C ALA A 171 10.46 -5.56 -2.85
N HIS A 172 10.85 -4.58 -3.64
CA HIS A 172 10.87 -3.16 -3.27
C HIS A 172 9.52 -2.53 -3.63
N LEU A 173 8.66 -2.33 -2.62
CA LEU A 173 7.25 -1.91 -2.77
C LEU A 173 6.98 -0.49 -2.26
N GLN A 174 8.00 0.36 -2.15
CA GLN A 174 7.84 1.72 -1.64
C GLN A 174 6.95 2.55 -2.57
N GLY A 175 5.85 3.06 -2.06
CA GLY A 175 4.89 3.85 -2.84
C GLY A 175 3.99 3.05 -3.78
N THR A 176 4.15 1.74 -3.89
CA THR A 176 3.36 0.86 -4.75
C THR A 176 1.89 0.86 -4.36
N GLN A 177 0.99 0.77 -5.33
CA GLN A 177 -0.44 0.75 -5.14
C GLN A 177 -1.02 -0.63 -5.44
N PHE A 178 -1.54 -1.32 -4.40
CA PHE A 178 -2.15 -2.66 -4.50
C PHE A 178 -3.67 -2.64 -4.28
N ARG A 179 -4.30 -1.49 -4.28
CA ARG A 179 -5.71 -1.40 -3.94
C ARG A 179 -6.54 -2.38 -4.77
N ILE A 180 -7.39 -3.18 -4.09
CA ILE A 180 -8.26 -4.23 -4.69
C ILE A 180 -7.47 -5.38 -5.37
N ALA A 181 -6.15 -5.49 -5.16
CA ALA A 181 -5.40 -6.63 -5.67
C ALA A 181 -5.84 -7.94 -4.99
N ILE A 182 -5.87 -9.01 -5.75
CA ILE A 182 -6.31 -10.35 -5.30
C ILE A 182 -5.08 -11.16 -4.88
N LEU A 183 -5.04 -11.58 -3.62
CA LEU A 183 -4.01 -12.45 -3.05
C LEU A 183 -4.59 -13.83 -2.70
N SER A 184 -3.73 -14.82 -2.53
CA SER A 184 -4.10 -16.17 -2.05
C SER A 184 -3.14 -16.68 -0.98
N GLY A 185 -3.43 -17.79 -0.32
CA GLY A 185 -2.58 -18.42 0.69
C GLY A 185 -1.19 -18.85 0.19
N SER A 186 -1.00 -18.91 -1.12
CA SER A 186 0.29 -19.19 -1.75
C SER A 186 1.05 -17.91 -2.19
N THR A 187 0.41 -16.72 -2.16
CA THR A 187 1.08 -15.44 -2.45
C THR A 187 2.06 -15.11 -1.31
N SER A 188 3.32 -14.78 -1.66
CA SER A 188 4.35 -14.42 -0.69
C SER A 188 4.69 -12.94 -0.76
N LEU A 189 4.60 -12.26 0.38
CA LEU A 189 5.00 -10.88 0.62
C LEU A 189 6.05 -10.79 1.75
N CYS A 190 6.85 -11.87 1.92
CA CYS A 190 7.81 -11.95 3.01
C CYS A 190 9.00 -11.01 2.75
N TYR A 191 9.40 -10.27 3.80
CA TYR A 191 10.57 -9.38 3.79
C TYR A 191 10.52 -8.26 2.75
N CYS A 192 9.32 -7.88 2.30
CA CYS A 192 9.15 -6.77 1.36
C CYS A 192 9.56 -5.43 1.99
N HIS A 193 10.17 -4.59 1.16
CA HIS A 193 10.52 -3.23 1.52
C HIS A 193 9.33 -2.29 1.28
N VAL A 194 8.69 -1.82 2.34
CA VAL A 194 7.51 -0.95 2.27
C VAL A 194 7.76 0.41 2.92
N ASP A 195 7.07 1.44 2.45
CA ASP A 195 7.08 2.77 3.05
C ASP A 195 5.65 3.22 3.41
N ARG A 196 5.51 4.45 3.94
CA ARG A 196 4.21 5.01 4.30
C ARG A 196 3.31 5.30 3.09
N ARG A 197 3.83 5.32 1.86
CA ARG A 197 3.06 5.57 0.64
C ARG A 197 2.48 4.29 0.06
N THR A 198 3.07 3.12 0.38
CA THR A 198 2.57 1.80 -0.05
C THR A 198 1.10 1.62 0.33
N ASP A 199 0.25 1.23 -0.62
CA ASP A 199 -1.21 1.21 -0.46
C ASP A 199 -1.82 -0.18 -0.67
N PHE A 200 -2.22 -0.83 0.41
CA PHE A 200 -2.89 -2.14 0.44
C PHE A 200 -4.36 -2.04 0.87
N ARG A 201 -5.02 -0.91 0.65
CA ARG A 201 -6.44 -0.81 1.00
C ARG A 201 -7.28 -1.77 0.18
N GLU A 202 -8.28 -2.35 0.83
CA GLU A 202 -9.23 -3.30 0.20
C GLU A 202 -8.54 -4.60 -0.28
N VAL A 203 -7.37 -4.93 0.29
CA VAL A 203 -6.62 -6.18 0.05
C VAL A 203 -6.68 -7.06 1.30
N GLY A 204 -7.04 -8.33 1.14
CA GLY A 204 -7.09 -9.30 2.23
C GLY A 204 -5.70 -9.82 2.60
N LEU A 205 -5.02 -9.19 3.55
CA LEU A 205 -3.66 -9.59 3.97
C LEU A 205 -3.60 -10.96 4.62
N ASP A 206 -4.69 -11.41 5.27
CA ASP A 206 -4.73 -12.70 5.97
C ASP A 206 -4.68 -13.90 5.03
N SER A 207 -4.97 -13.70 3.75
CA SER A 207 -4.88 -14.71 2.72
C SER A 207 -3.49 -14.90 2.13
N ALA A 208 -2.47 -14.15 2.55
CA ALA A 208 -1.12 -14.22 2.01
C ALA A 208 -0.08 -14.59 3.06
N ARG A 209 1.08 -15.09 2.62
CA ARG A 209 2.25 -15.34 3.47
C ARG A 209 3.00 -14.03 3.65
N ILE A 210 3.00 -13.49 4.87
CA ILE A 210 3.63 -12.21 5.20
C ILE A 210 4.37 -12.39 6.52
N ASP A 211 5.60 -11.94 6.60
CA ASP A 211 6.31 -11.91 7.89
C ASP A 211 5.66 -10.90 8.87
N PRO A 212 5.72 -11.16 10.18
CA PRO A 212 5.02 -10.33 11.17
C PRO A 212 5.37 -8.84 11.10
N GLY A 213 6.63 -8.52 10.82
CA GLY A 213 7.11 -7.14 10.73
C GLY A 213 6.46 -6.39 9.56
N THR A 214 6.51 -6.96 8.36
CA THR A 214 5.89 -6.41 7.16
C THR A 214 4.38 -6.31 7.32
N LYS A 215 3.71 -7.35 7.87
CA LYS A 215 2.26 -7.34 8.11
C LYS A 215 1.84 -6.16 8.97
N GLN A 216 2.52 -5.90 10.07
CA GLN A 216 2.22 -4.76 10.95
C GLN A 216 2.35 -3.41 10.24
N LEU A 217 3.36 -3.25 9.37
CA LEU A 217 3.54 -2.01 8.59
C LEU A 217 2.42 -1.83 7.54
N LEU A 218 2.01 -2.89 6.85
CA LEU A 218 0.92 -2.85 5.88
C LEU A 218 -0.42 -2.53 6.56
N GLU A 219 -0.73 -3.19 7.68
CA GLU A 219 -1.94 -2.90 8.47
C GLU A 219 -1.95 -1.45 8.99
N TYR A 220 -0.79 -0.93 9.39
CA TYR A 220 -0.66 0.48 9.75
C TYR A 220 -1.02 1.40 8.56
N ASN A 221 -0.47 1.12 7.37
CA ASN A 221 -0.75 1.92 6.18
C ASN A 221 -2.24 1.88 5.82
N ILE A 222 -2.87 0.70 5.87
CA ILE A 222 -4.30 0.52 5.61
C ILE A 222 -5.11 1.36 6.60
N ARG A 223 -4.85 1.23 7.92
CA ARG A 223 -5.53 2.00 8.96
C ARG A 223 -5.39 3.49 8.74
N ARG A 224 -4.15 3.97 8.51
CA ARG A 224 -3.85 5.39 8.31
C ARG A 224 -4.58 5.94 7.08
N LYS A 225 -4.48 5.27 5.93
CA LYS A 225 -5.08 5.74 4.67
C LYS A 225 -6.62 5.69 4.71
N ASN A 226 -7.20 4.65 5.30
CA ASN A 226 -8.66 4.57 5.52
C ASN A 226 -9.14 5.72 6.41
N TRP A 227 -8.36 6.03 7.44
CA TRP A 227 -8.61 7.14 8.34
C TRP A 227 -8.55 8.48 7.62
N GLU A 228 -7.46 8.77 6.90
CA GLU A 228 -7.30 9.97 6.10
C GLU A 228 -8.45 10.14 5.10
N GLN A 229 -8.88 9.06 4.45
CA GLN A 229 -10.00 9.08 3.51
C GLN A 229 -11.34 9.38 4.20
N ARG A 230 -11.60 8.76 5.37
CA ARG A 230 -12.85 8.94 6.13
C ARG A 230 -12.98 10.37 6.66
N TYR A 231 -11.89 10.97 7.09
CA TYR A 231 -11.88 12.28 7.75
C TYR A 231 -11.42 13.45 6.87
N ARG A 232 -11.06 13.21 5.62
CA ARG A 232 -10.96 14.24 4.58
C ARG A 232 -12.35 14.62 4.10
N GLY A 233 -13.08 15.47 4.82
CA GLY A 233 -14.46 15.83 4.56
C GLY A 233 -14.82 15.94 3.06
N LYS A 234 -15.72 15.07 2.60
CA LYS A 234 -16.20 15.02 1.21
C LYS A 234 -17.30 16.04 0.91
N SER A 235 -17.73 16.83 1.89
CA SER A 235 -18.82 17.78 1.71
C SER A 235 -18.36 19.06 1.02
N LYS A 236 -19.14 19.53 0.06
CA LYS A 236 -18.96 20.86 -0.58
C LYS A 236 -19.29 22.01 0.39
N ASN A 237 -20.02 21.74 1.47
CA ASN A 237 -20.38 22.75 2.47
C ASN A 237 -19.27 22.90 3.53
N LYS A 238 -18.57 24.03 3.49
CA LYS A 238 -17.46 24.36 4.40
C LYS A 238 -17.84 24.28 5.88
N TRP A 239 -19.07 24.64 6.26
CA TRP A 239 -19.54 24.59 7.65
C TRP A 239 -19.63 23.14 8.17
N ILE A 240 -20.19 22.21 7.36
CA ILE A 240 -20.29 20.80 7.72
C ILE A 240 -18.87 20.18 7.83
N VAL A 241 -17.95 20.56 6.93
CA VAL A 241 -16.54 20.12 6.96
C VAL A 241 -15.87 20.60 8.23
N ASN A 242 -16.03 21.88 8.60
CA ASN A 242 -15.41 22.46 9.80
C ASN A 242 -15.95 21.82 11.09
N MET A 243 -17.28 21.62 11.18
CA MET A 243 -17.89 20.96 12.34
C MET A 243 -17.45 19.50 12.47
N HIS A 244 -17.40 18.77 11.36
CA HIS A 244 -16.88 17.40 11.34
C HIS A 244 -15.40 17.34 11.72
N GLN A 245 -14.59 18.29 11.26
CA GLN A 245 -13.18 18.39 11.63
C GLN A 245 -12.99 18.66 13.13
N LEU A 246 -13.84 19.52 13.71
CA LEU A 246 -13.81 19.84 15.15
C LEU A 246 -14.19 18.62 16.00
N LEU A 247 -15.27 17.92 15.64
CA LEU A 247 -15.74 16.73 16.36
C LEU A 247 -14.75 15.57 16.27
N THR A 248 -13.98 15.48 15.18
CA THR A 248 -12.98 14.42 14.99
C THR A 248 -11.58 14.79 15.49
N LEU A 249 -11.39 16.04 15.93
CA LEU A 249 -10.10 16.55 16.41
C LEU A 249 -9.48 15.66 17.51
N PRO A 250 -10.19 15.27 18.58
CA PRO A 250 -9.61 14.44 19.65
C PRO A 250 -9.11 13.09 19.13
N VAL A 251 -9.90 12.47 18.27
CA VAL A 251 -9.57 11.16 17.68
C VAL A 251 -8.39 11.29 16.71
N ARG A 252 -8.33 12.37 15.93
CA ARG A 252 -7.20 12.67 15.03
C ARG A 252 -5.92 12.91 15.83
N LEU A 253 -6.02 13.67 16.91
CA LEU A 253 -4.90 13.94 17.82
C LEU A 253 -4.37 12.63 18.43
N PHE A 254 -5.26 11.79 18.94
CA PHE A 254 -4.92 10.47 19.49
C PHE A 254 -4.16 9.61 18.48
N TRP A 255 -4.65 9.47 17.24
CA TRP A 255 -3.99 8.69 16.22
C TRP A 255 -2.64 9.29 15.79
N CYS A 256 -2.53 10.62 15.72
CA CYS A 256 -1.27 11.28 15.42
C CYS A 256 -0.22 11.03 16.51
N VAL A 257 -0.63 11.17 17.76
CA VAL A 257 0.22 10.95 18.94
C VAL A 257 0.66 9.51 19.05
N SER A 258 -0.25 8.54 18.91
CA SER A 258 0.06 7.11 18.98
C SER A 258 0.81 6.58 17.75
N ASN A 259 1.08 7.45 16.76
CA ASN A 259 1.58 7.04 15.44
C ASN A 259 0.73 5.90 14.85
N TYR A 260 -0.59 6.08 14.85
CA TYR A 260 -1.60 5.11 14.39
C TYR A 260 -1.48 3.73 15.06
N GLY A 261 -1.08 3.74 16.33
CA GLY A 261 -0.93 2.52 17.14
C GLY A 261 0.37 1.75 16.94
N LEU A 262 1.38 2.31 16.25
CA LEU A 262 2.67 1.66 16.06
C LEU A 262 3.66 1.86 17.21
N SER A 263 3.58 2.96 17.95
CA SER A 263 4.59 3.32 18.93
C SER A 263 4.07 3.30 20.36
N THR A 264 4.45 2.28 21.13
CA THR A 264 4.15 2.17 22.57
C THR A 264 4.79 3.34 23.33
N TRP A 265 6.05 3.69 23.04
CA TRP A 265 6.77 4.78 23.71
C TRP A 265 6.09 6.14 23.52
N ARG A 266 5.52 6.42 22.36
CA ARG A 266 4.78 7.67 22.14
C ARG A 266 3.52 7.75 22.99
N ILE A 267 2.80 6.63 23.18
CA ILE A 267 1.61 6.58 24.05
C ILE A 267 2.02 6.83 25.49
N ILE A 268 3.08 6.17 25.98
CA ILE A 268 3.62 6.34 27.32
C ILE A 268 4.08 7.79 27.54
N PHE A 269 4.88 8.32 26.60
CA PHE A 269 5.35 9.71 26.68
C PHE A 269 4.19 10.71 26.71
N THR A 270 3.15 10.48 25.89
CA THR A 270 1.97 11.38 25.86
C THR A 270 1.19 11.30 27.17
N PHE A 271 1.08 10.11 27.77
CA PHE A 271 0.45 9.96 29.07
C PHE A 271 1.14 10.82 30.12
N PHE A 272 2.46 10.70 30.25
CA PHE A 272 3.23 11.50 31.22
C PHE A 272 3.28 12.97 30.87
N ALA A 273 3.36 13.35 29.58
CA ALA A 273 3.33 14.73 29.15
C ALA A 273 1.98 15.41 29.50
N LEU A 274 0.86 14.71 29.28
CA LEU A 274 -0.46 15.20 29.68
C LEU A 274 -0.59 15.29 31.20
N ALA A 275 -0.13 14.26 31.94
CA ALA A 275 -0.12 14.30 33.40
C ALA A 275 0.66 15.52 33.91
N PHE A 276 1.80 15.83 33.31
CA PHE A 276 2.61 17.01 33.65
C PHE A 276 1.87 18.32 33.33
N VAL A 277 1.23 18.42 32.17
CA VAL A 277 0.45 19.62 31.79
C VAL A 277 -0.72 19.84 32.75
N PHE A 278 -1.48 18.81 33.08
CA PHE A 278 -2.56 18.92 34.07
C PHE A 278 -2.03 19.28 35.45
N ALA A 279 -0.91 18.70 35.87
CA ALA A 279 -0.25 19.06 37.13
C ALA A 279 0.12 20.54 37.18
N LEU A 280 0.65 21.07 36.07
CA LEU A 280 0.98 22.51 35.96
C LEU A 280 -0.28 23.36 36.08
N ILE A 281 -1.38 22.98 35.45
CA ILE A 281 -2.65 23.70 35.54
C ILE A 281 -3.17 23.71 36.99
N TYR A 282 -3.17 22.58 37.68
CA TYR A 282 -3.61 22.51 39.09
C TYR A 282 -2.69 23.29 40.03
N TRP A 283 -1.38 23.26 39.75
CA TRP A 283 -0.43 24.03 40.56
C TRP A 283 -0.59 25.57 40.36
N LEU A 284 -0.83 26.01 39.13
CA LEU A 284 -1.05 27.41 38.80
C LEU A 284 -2.46 27.90 39.16
N TRP A 285 -3.41 26.99 39.27
CA TRP A 285 -4.81 27.31 39.52
C TRP A 285 -5.42 26.40 40.61
N PRO A 286 -4.93 26.49 41.85
CA PRO A 286 -5.31 25.59 42.96
C PRO A 286 -6.81 25.62 43.32
N LYS A 287 -7.52 26.72 43.03
CA LYS A 287 -8.96 26.88 43.26
C LYS A 287 -9.83 25.87 42.51
N CYS A 288 -9.27 25.11 41.54
CA CYS A 288 -9.97 24.10 40.80
C CYS A 288 -10.23 22.81 41.57
N VAL A 289 -9.46 22.54 42.62
CA VAL A 289 -9.46 21.29 43.38
C VAL A 289 -9.58 21.53 44.89
N LEU A 290 -10.06 20.54 45.63
CA LEU A 290 -10.11 20.47 47.07
C LEU A 290 -9.14 19.37 47.54
N VAL A 291 -8.31 19.66 48.50
CA VAL A 291 -7.49 18.69 49.21
C VAL A 291 -8.08 18.52 50.61
N ASN A 292 -8.51 17.33 50.97
CA ASN A 292 -9.18 17.04 52.25
C ASN A 292 -10.34 17.99 52.58
N GLY A 293 -11.07 18.47 51.55
CA GLY A 293 -12.21 19.38 51.69
C GLY A 293 -11.83 20.89 51.82
N ILE A 294 -10.56 21.25 51.73
CA ILE A 294 -10.09 22.63 51.85
C ILE A 294 -9.64 23.15 50.47
N VAL A 295 -10.10 24.33 50.07
CA VAL A 295 -9.68 25.07 48.87
C VAL A 295 -8.28 25.66 49.13
N ASP A 296 -7.36 25.55 48.19
CA ASP A 296 -6.01 26.19 48.17
C ASP A 296 -4.86 25.40 48.86
N ASP A 297 -4.97 24.11 49.18
CA ASP A 297 -3.91 23.42 49.93
C ASP A 297 -3.06 22.44 49.09
N ILE A 298 -2.88 22.69 47.79
CA ILE A 298 -1.89 21.94 47.01
C ILE A 298 -0.47 22.44 47.38
N LYS A 299 0.14 21.73 48.36
CA LYS A 299 1.50 22.03 48.82
C LYS A 299 2.57 21.65 47.81
N GLY A 300 2.70 22.45 46.73
CA GLY A 300 3.77 22.32 45.76
C GLY A 300 3.44 21.45 44.55
N PHE A 301 4.28 21.59 43.52
CA PHE A 301 4.12 20.92 42.23
C PHE A 301 4.06 19.39 42.30
N VAL A 302 4.79 18.77 43.22
CA VAL A 302 4.82 17.31 43.40
C VAL A 302 3.46 16.75 43.79
N HIS A 303 2.69 17.47 44.65
CA HIS A 303 1.32 17.05 45.00
C HIS A 303 0.35 17.19 43.83
N ALA A 304 0.51 18.27 43.03
CA ALA A 304 -0.26 18.44 41.81
C ALA A 304 0.03 17.36 40.77
N LEU A 305 1.30 16.95 40.66
CA LEU A 305 1.71 15.86 39.75
C LEU A 305 1.17 14.50 40.22
N TYR A 306 1.27 14.21 41.52
CA TYR A 306 0.68 13.01 42.11
C TYR A 306 -0.83 12.94 41.83
N PHE A 307 -1.57 14.01 42.11
CA PHE A 307 -3.00 14.09 41.81
C PHE A 307 -3.31 13.87 40.32
N SER A 308 -2.56 14.50 39.46
CA SER A 308 -2.74 14.35 38.02
C SER A 308 -2.52 12.92 37.55
N VAL A 309 -1.46 12.25 38.01
CA VAL A 309 -1.18 10.84 37.66
C VAL A 309 -2.26 9.91 38.20
N VAL A 310 -2.65 10.07 39.48
CA VAL A 310 -3.69 9.25 40.13
C VAL A 310 -5.04 9.41 39.43
N THR A 311 -5.39 10.62 39.05
CA THR A 311 -6.60 10.91 38.28
C THR A 311 -6.59 10.26 36.89
N MET A 312 -5.47 10.35 36.19
CA MET A 312 -5.33 9.72 34.84
C MET A 312 -5.31 8.19 34.89
N THR A 313 -4.81 7.61 35.98
CA THR A 313 -4.83 6.14 36.20
C THR A 313 -6.13 5.65 36.82
N THR A 314 -7.04 6.57 37.20
CA THR A 314 -8.33 6.27 37.82
C THR A 314 -8.25 5.56 39.17
N LEU A 315 -7.10 5.60 39.82
CA LEU A 315 -6.88 5.00 41.14
C LEU A 315 -7.59 5.76 42.25
N GLY A 316 -7.94 7.05 42.03
CA GLY A 316 -8.80 7.91 42.87
C GLY A 316 -8.79 7.62 44.36
N PHE A 317 -7.71 7.96 45.09
CA PHE A 317 -7.63 7.71 46.53
C PHE A 317 -8.54 8.58 47.40
N GLY A 318 -9.30 9.50 46.80
CA GLY A 318 -10.31 10.30 47.50
C GLY A 318 -9.78 11.54 48.23
N ASP A 319 -8.47 11.67 48.39
CA ASP A 319 -7.84 12.77 49.14
C ASP A 319 -7.96 14.12 48.45
N ILE A 320 -8.06 14.09 47.11
CA ILE A 320 -8.17 15.30 46.27
C ILE A 320 -9.39 15.13 45.33
N ALA A 321 -10.27 16.11 45.32
CA ALA A 321 -11.48 16.14 44.52
C ALA A 321 -11.63 17.44 43.75
N ALA A 322 -12.49 17.45 42.72
CA ALA A 322 -12.84 18.70 42.06
C ALA A 322 -13.60 19.63 43.00
N ASN A 323 -13.27 20.90 42.99
CA ASN A 323 -14.03 21.90 43.76
C ASN A 323 -15.47 22.00 43.22
N PRO A 324 -16.51 21.68 44.00
CA PRO A 324 -17.91 21.75 43.57
C PRO A 324 -18.35 23.15 43.15
N ASP A 325 -17.72 24.19 43.70
CA ASP A 325 -18.02 25.61 43.40
C ASP A 325 -17.32 26.07 42.09
N SER A 326 -16.42 25.25 41.53
CA SER A 326 -15.69 25.54 40.29
C SER A 326 -16.16 24.63 39.15
N TRP A 327 -17.16 25.05 38.38
CA TRP A 327 -17.58 24.31 37.19
C TRP A 327 -16.43 24.05 36.20
N LYS A 328 -15.48 24.99 36.08
CA LYS A 328 -14.28 24.86 35.24
C LYS A 328 -13.36 23.76 35.75
N GLY A 329 -13.17 23.65 37.08
CA GLY A 329 -12.42 22.56 37.69
C GLY A 329 -13.05 21.22 37.47
N GLN A 330 -14.38 21.10 37.58
CA GLN A 330 -15.12 19.87 37.30
C GLN A 330 -14.98 19.43 35.84
N VAL A 331 -15.12 20.36 34.89
CA VAL A 331 -14.93 20.07 33.46
C VAL A 331 -13.48 19.65 33.16
N LEU A 332 -12.50 20.33 33.75
CA LEU A 332 -11.08 20.00 33.59
C LEU A 332 -10.78 18.57 34.07
N LEU A 333 -11.32 18.20 35.25
CA LEU A 333 -11.16 16.86 35.80
C LEU A 333 -11.82 15.79 34.89
N MET A 334 -13.06 16.03 34.43
CA MET A 334 -13.73 15.11 33.52
C MET A 334 -12.94 14.88 32.23
N VAL A 335 -12.42 15.95 31.63
CA VAL A 335 -11.57 15.85 30.43
C VAL A 335 -10.31 15.04 30.70
N GLN A 336 -9.66 15.28 31.84
CA GLN A 336 -8.47 14.54 32.24
C GLN A 336 -8.74 13.06 32.43
N VAL A 337 -9.82 12.69 33.13
CA VAL A 337 -10.22 11.29 33.36
C VAL A 337 -10.50 10.59 32.03
N ILE A 338 -11.27 11.23 31.13
CA ILE A 338 -11.57 10.65 29.80
C ILE A 338 -10.26 10.41 29.00
N LEU A 339 -9.34 11.37 28.99
CA LEU A 339 -8.05 11.24 28.31
C LEU A 339 -7.21 10.14 28.94
N GLY A 340 -7.20 10.01 30.26
CA GLY A 340 -6.54 8.94 30.99
C GLY A 340 -7.04 7.56 30.57
N TYR A 341 -8.36 7.35 30.57
CA TYR A 341 -8.98 6.09 30.11
C TYR A 341 -8.63 5.74 28.67
N VAL A 342 -8.70 6.70 27.77
CA VAL A 342 -8.37 6.49 26.35
C VAL A 342 -6.92 6.06 26.19
N LEU A 343 -5.98 6.73 26.87
CA LEU A 343 -4.56 6.42 26.77
C LEU A 343 -4.21 5.08 27.46
N LEU A 344 -4.80 4.80 28.61
CA LEU A 344 -4.61 3.54 29.31
C LEU A 344 -5.14 2.35 28.49
N GLY A 345 -6.35 2.48 27.93
CA GLY A 345 -6.94 1.48 27.02
C GLY A 345 -6.08 1.24 25.80
N ALA A 346 -5.53 2.31 25.19
CA ALA A 346 -4.60 2.19 24.07
C ALA A 346 -3.30 1.46 24.47
N MET A 347 -2.78 1.72 25.67
CA MET A 347 -1.58 1.09 26.17
C MET A 347 -1.79 -0.41 26.41
N VAL A 348 -2.89 -0.80 27.05
CA VAL A 348 -3.28 -2.21 27.26
C VAL A 348 -3.44 -2.93 25.93
N THR A 349 -4.17 -2.34 24.99
CA THR A 349 -4.34 -2.92 23.64
C THR A 349 -3.00 -3.11 22.94
N ARG A 350 -2.09 -2.15 23.08
CA ARG A 350 -0.77 -2.24 22.45
C ARG A 350 0.11 -3.31 23.08
N PHE A 351 0.10 -3.46 24.39
CA PHE A 351 0.79 -4.56 25.07
C PHE A 351 0.22 -5.92 24.64
N ALA A 352 -1.11 -6.07 24.58
CA ALA A 352 -1.74 -7.29 24.08
C ALA A 352 -1.24 -7.65 22.66
N VAL A 353 -1.17 -6.68 21.74
CA VAL A 353 -0.64 -6.88 20.38
C VAL A 353 0.83 -7.30 20.40
N LEU A 354 1.68 -6.70 21.24
CA LEU A 354 3.10 -7.08 21.35
C LEU A 354 3.29 -8.53 21.82
N PHE A 355 2.44 -9.00 22.72
CA PHE A 355 2.50 -10.39 23.21
C PHE A 355 1.92 -11.40 22.22
N THR A 356 0.93 -11.01 21.40
CA THR A 356 0.24 -11.94 20.47
C THR A 356 0.85 -11.98 19.07
N SER A 357 1.52 -10.91 18.61
CA SER A 357 2.02 -10.77 17.23
C SER A 357 3.49 -11.21 17.03
N GLY A 358 4.12 -11.81 18.03
CA GLY A 358 5.48 -12.37 17.89
C GLY A 358 6.62 -11.36 17.80
N GLY A 359 6.41 -10.08 18.17
CA GLY A 359 7.50 -9.12 18.28
C GLY A 359 7.18 -7.69 17.84
N PRO A 360 8.18 -6.80 17.90
CA PRO A 360 8.00 -5.40 17.50
C PRO A 360 7.78 -5.25 15.99
N ALA A 361 7.02 -4.24 15.60
CA ALA A 361 6.83 -3.91 14.19
C ALA A 361 8.16 -3.62 13.49
N GLY A 362 8.28 -4.06 12.24
CA GLY A 362 9.40 -3.72 11.38
C GLY A 362 9.54 -2.20 11.17
N LYS A 363 10.63 -1.77 10.56
CA LYS A 363 10.87 -0.36 10.21
C LYS A 363 10.48 -0.10 8.76
N PHE A 364 9.83 1.03 8.49
CA PHE A 364 9.63 1.48 7.11
C PHE A 364 10.97 1.78 6.44
N SER A 365 11.08 1.39 5.17
CA SER A 365 12.21 1.81 4.35
C SER A 365 12.21 3.34 4.18
N PRO A 366 13.39 3.98 4.14
CA PRO A 366 13.48 5.41 3.90
C PRO A 366 12.86 5.75 2.53
N THR A 367 12.12 6.84 2.48
CA THR A 367 11.58 7.37 1.23
C THR A 367 12.75 7.92 0.41
N LYS A 368 13.02 7.37 -0.77
CA LYS A 368 13.94 8.03 -1.71
C LYS A 368 13.31 9.39 -2.06
N THR A 369 13.78 10.48 -1.44
CA THR A 369 13.56 11.82 -1.97
C THR A 369 14.32 11.88 -3.29
N LYS A 370 13.61 12.14 -4.41
CA LYS A 370 14.31 12.55 -5.63
C LYS A 370 15.11 13.81 -5.25
N GLU A 371 16.40 13.68 -5.11
CA GLU A 371 17.29 14.84 -5.20
C GLU A 371 17.13 15.33 -6.64
N THR A 372 16.41 16.44 -6.78
CA THR A 372 16.40 17.23 -8.00
C THR A 372 17.79 17.84 -8.10
N ALA A 373 18.63 17.22 -8.95
CA ALA A 373 19.81 17.85 -9.50
C ALA A 373 19.44 18.56 -10.80
#